data_0c0d95e849c18fff59856e0a500357ef
#
_entry.id   0c0d95e849c18fff59856e0a500357ef
#
_cell.length_a   1.000
_cell.length_b   1.000
_cell.length_c   1.000
_cell.angle_alpha   90.00
_cell.angle_beta   90.00
_cell.angle_gamma   90.00
#
_symmetry.space_group_name_H-M   'P 1'
#
loop_
_entity.id
_entity.type
_entity.pdbx_description
1 polymer ?
#
loop_
_entity_poly.entity_id
_entity_poly.type
_entity_poly.pdbx_seq_one_letter_code
_entity_poly.pdbx_strand_id
1 'polypeptide(L)'
;MSKTILIVEDNDLNMKLFNDLLQAHGYETVQTMDGRDVLQLAHEHHPDLIIMDIQLPEISGLEVTKMLKADDELKDIPVIAVTAFAMKGDEEKIREGGCEGYIAKPISVPTFLETIAKFLN
;
A
#
# COMPACT_ATOMS: atom_id res chain seq x y z
N MET A 1 7.88 11.57 -16.20
CA MET A 1 8.23 11.61 -14.79
C MET A 1 7.81 10.31 -14.12
N SER A 2 8.64 9.85 -13.20
CA SER A 2 8.35 8.60 -12.49
C SER A 2 7.23 8.77 -11.46
N LYS A 3 6.40 7.75 -11.33
CA LYS A 3 5.42 7.70 -10.26
C LYS A 3 6.10 7.22 -8.98
N THR A 4 5.67 7.73 -7.85
CA THR A 4 6.22 7.39 -6.53
C THR A 4 5.22 6.51 -5.78
N ILE A 5 5.72 5.41 -5.23
CA ILE A 5 4.90 4.46 -4.47
C ILE A 5 5.46 4.34 -3.05
N LEU A 6 4.62 4.57 -2.07
CA LEU A 6 4.97 4.35 -0.67
C LEU A 6 4.61 2.91 -0.31
N ILE A 7 5.61 2.14 0.14
CA ILE A 7 5.43 0.75 0.53
C ILE A 7 5.47 0.64 2.05
N VAL A 8 4.40 0.12 2.63
CA VAL A 8 4.29 -0.09 4.07
C VAL A 8 4.21 -1.58 4.33
N GLU A 9 5.29 -2.18 4.79
CA GLU A 9 5.42 -3.62 4.95
C GLU A 9 6.42 -3.94 6.06
N ASP A 10 6.05 -4.77 7.01
CA ASP A 10 6.92 -5.10 8.14
C ASP A 10 7.82 -6.32 7.90
N ASN A 11 7.61 -7.07 6.83
CA ASN A 11 8.42 -8.23 6.49
C ASN A 11 9.52 -7.83 5.51
N ASP A 12 10.78 -8.03 5.88
CA ASP A 12 11.93 -7.64 5.06
C ASP A 12 11.94 -8.26 3.68
N LEU A 13 11.58 -9.53 3.58
CA LEU A 13 11.59 -10.25 2.30
C LEU A 13 10.50 -9.70 1.37
N ASN A 14 9.32 -9.43 1.91
CA ASN A 14 8.24 -8.86 1.12
C ASN A 14 8.56 -7.43 0.70
N MET A 15 9.15 -6.65 1.60
CA MET A 15 9.57 -5.29 1.28
C MET A 15 10.56 -5.28 0.12
N LYS A 16 11.57 -6.17 0.17
CA LYS A 16 12.56 -6.28 -0.88
C LYS A 16 11.91 -6.70 -2.21
N LEU A 17 11.00 -7.66 -2.16
CA LEU A 17 10.31 -8.13 -3.36
C LEU A 17 9.51 -7.00 -4.01
N PHE A 18 8.69 -6.30 -3.23
CA PHE A 18 7.87 -5.20 -3.75
C PHE A 18 8.74 -4.10 -4.33
N ASN A 19 9.77 -3.70 -3.58
CA ASN A 19 10.67 -2.64 -4.00
C ASN A 19 11.38 -2.98 -5.31
N ASP A 20 11.94 -4.19 -5.40
CA ASP A 20 12.68 -4.61 -6.59
C ASP A 20 11.77 -4.67 -7.83
N LEU A 21 10.55 -5.21 -7.65
CA LEU A 21 9.58 -5.30 -8.76
C LEU A 21 9.18 -3.91 -9.25
N LEU A 22 8.91 -3.00 -8.34
CA LEU A 22 8.45 -1.67 -8.70
C LEU A 22 9.57 -0.85 -9.34
N GLN A 23 10.77 -0.92 -8.82
CA GLN A 23 11.90 -0.21 -9.40
C GLN A 23 12.25 -0.74 -10.79
N ALA A 24 12.13 -2.06 -10.99
CA ALA A 24 12.36 -2.67 -12.30
C ALA A 24 11.37 -2.16 -13.35
N HIS A 25 10.21 -1.69 -12.93
CA HIS A 25 9.17 -1.16 -13.83
C HIS A 25 9.15 0.37 -13.89
N GLY A 26 10.20 1.01 -13.36
CA GLY A 26 10.37 2.46 -13.51
C GLY A 26 9.70 3.31 -12.44
N TYR A 27 9.17 2.71 -11.40
CA TYR A 27 8.57 3.46 -10.29
C TYR A 27 9.63 3.86 -9.25
N GLU A 28 9.43 5.00 -8.63
CA GLU A 28 10.23 5.40 -7.47
C GLU A 28 9.53 4.88 -6.22
N THR A 29 10.30 4.48 -5.22
CA THR A 29 9.75 3.88 -4.01
C THR A 29 10.20 4.60 -2.75
N VAL A 30 9.29 4.70 -1.78
CA VAL A 30 9.57 5.14 -0.42
C VAL A 30 9.13 3.99 0.47
N GLN A 31 9.94 3.62 1.45
CA GLN A 31 9.70 2.43 2.28
C GLN A 31 9.55 2.78 3.74
N THR A 32 8.61 2.11 4.41
CA THR A 32 8.56 2.10 5.87
C THR A 32 8.05 0.76 6.35
N MET A 33 8.55 0.31 7.50
CA MET A 33 8.11 -0.90 8.16
C MET A 33 7.13 -0.60 9.30
N ASP A 34 6.86 0.68 9.56
CA ASP A 34 6.04 1.14 10.68
C ASP A 34 4.88 1.99 10.19
N GLY A 35 3.65 1.54 10.48
CA GLY A 35 2.45 2.27 10.09
C GLY A 35 2.34 3.66 10.70
N ARG A 36 3.02 3.90 11.81
CA ARG A 36 2.99 5.21 12.49
C ARG A 36 3.71 6.30 11.71
N ASP A 37 4.61 5.93 10.80
CA ASP A 37 5.36 6.89 9.98
C ASP A 37 4.67 7.25 8.67
N VAL A 38 3.58 6.55 8.34
CA VAL A 38 2.96 6.65 7.01
C VAL A 38 2.44 8.05 6.71
N LEU A 39 1.72 8.67 7.64
CA LEU A 39 1.17 10.01 7.42
C LEU A 39 2.26 11.03 7.17
N GLN A 40 3.33 10.99 7.97
CA GLN A 40 4.45 11.90 7.80
C GLN A 40 5.12 11.71 6.45
N LEU A 41 5.40 10.46 6.08
CA LEU A 41 6.05 10.15 4.80
C LEU A 41 5.16 10.53 3.62
N ALA A 42 3.86 10.31 3.74
CA ALA A 42 2.92 10.71 2.68
C ALA A 42 2.89 12.21 2.49
N HIS A 43 2.91 12.99 3.57
CA HIS A 43 2.98 14.45 3.47
C HIS A 43 4.29 14.93 2.87
N GLU A 44 5.41 14.27 3.21
CA GLU A 44 6.73 14.66 2.70
C GLU A 44 6.90 14.32 1.22
N HIS A 45 6.44 13.16 0.79
CA HIS A 45 6.74 12.62 -0.54
C HIS A 45 5.58 12.70 -1.53
N HIS A 46 4.36 12.91 -1.06
CA HIS A 46 3.16 12.93 -1.89
C HIS A 46 3.12 11.77 -2.89
N PRO A 47 3.11 10.51 -2.41
CA PRO A 47 3.15 9.37 -3.31
C PRO A 47 1.90 9.31 -4.18
N ASP A 48 2.03 8.68 -5.34
CA ASP A 48 0.93 8.49 -6.27
C ASP A 48 0.10 7.26 -5.89
N LEU A 49 0.66 6.38 -5.07
CA LEU A 49 0.01 5.14 -4.62
C LEU A 49 0.64 4.71 -3.30
N ILE A 50 -0.16 4.10 -2.44
CA ILE A 50 0.33 3.50 -1.19
C ILE A 50 0.00 2.01 -1.21
N ILE A 51 1.00 1.18 -0.99
CA ILE A 51 0.83 -0.26 -0.78
C ILE A 51 0.89 -0.48 0.72
N MET A 52 -0.22 -0.95 1.30
CA MET A 52 -0.40 -1.03 2.74
C MET A 52 -0.59 -2.47 3.20
N ASP A 53 0.37 -2.98 3.98
CA ASP A 53 0.17 -4.25 4.67
C ASP A 53 -0.86 -4.02 5.78
N ILE A 54 -1.89 -4.85 5.81
CA ILE A 54 -2.96 -4.75 6.82
C ILE A 54 -2.44 -5.21 8.18
N GLN A 55 -1.52 -6.17 8.19
CA GLN A 55 -1.04 -6.83 9.40
C GLN A 55 0.26 -6.23 9.91
N LEU A 56 0.22 -4.95 10.28
CA LEU A 56 1.38 -4.27 10.82
C LEU A 56 1.42 -4.42 12.35
N PRO A 57 2.63 -4.43 12.95
CA PRO A 57 2.74 -4.35 14.40
C PRO A 57 2.31 -2.96 14.87
N GLU A 58 1.94 -2.84 16.12
CA GLU A 58 1.58 -1.58 16.79
C GLU A 58 0.27 -0.95 16.29
N ILE A 59 0.10 -0.78 14.98
CA ILE A 59 -1.10 -0.17 14.41
C ILE A 59 -1.51 -0.92 13.15
N SER A 60 -2.80 -1.24 13.03
CA SER A 60 -3.33 -1.94 11.86
C SER A 60 -3.25 -1.06 10.60
N GLY A 61 -2.93 -1.68 9.45
CA GLY A 61 -2.96 -0.98 8.17
C GLY A 61 -4.32 -0.36 7.85
N LEU A 62 -5.41 -0.98 8.34
CA LEU A 62 -6.75 -0.41 8.15
C LEU A 62 -6.94 0.88 8.93
N GLU A 63 -6.39 0.96 10.13
CA GLU A 63 -6.45 2.20 10.92
C GLU A 63 -5.63 3.29 10.26
N VAL A 64 -4.45 2.97 9.75
CA VAL A 64 -3.62 3.93 9.02
C VAL A 64 -4.37 4.43 7.79
N THR A 65 -5.03 3.54 7.06
CA THR A 65 -5.82 3.92 5.88
C THR A 65 -6.94 4.90 6.26
N LYS A 66 -7.63 4.65 7.36
CA LYS A 66 -8.67 5.58 7.82
C LYS A 66 -8.11 6.96 8.12
N MET A 67 -6.92 7.01 8.72
CA MET A 67 -6.25 8.26 9.00
C MET A 67 -5.86 9.00 7.71
N LEU A 68 -5.37 8.26 6.71
CA LEU A 68 -5.05 8.83 5.40
C LEU A 68 -6.30 9.41 4.73
N LYS A 69 -7.42 8.69 4.79
CA LYS A 69 -8.67 9.11 4.15
C LYS A 69 -9.34 10.26 4.90
N ALA A 70 -8.99 10.49 6.16
CA ALA A 70 -9.47 11.61 6.94
C ALA A 70 -8.63 12.87 6.73
N ASP A 71 -7.49 12.77 6.07
CA ASP A 71 -6.57 13.89 5.83
C ASP A 71 -6.86 14.50 4.46
N ASP A 72 -7.18 15.79 4.42
CA ASP A 72 -7.59 16.47 3.19
C ASP A 72 -6.51 16.45 2.09
N GLU A 73 -5.23 16.42 2.47
CA GLU A 73 -4.14 16.36 1.48
C GLU A 73 -3.88 14.95 0.97
N LEU A 74 -4.24 13.93 1.75
CA LEU A 74 -3.86 12.55 1.46
C LEU A 74 -5.02 11.67 1.00
N LYS A 75 -6.25 12.08 1.23
CA LYS A 75 -7.43 11.24 0.98
C LYS A 75 -7.59 10.76 -0.46
N ASP A 76 -7.04 11.48 -1.42
CA ASP A 76 -7.15 11.14 -2.84
C ASP A 76 -6.07 10.16 -3.31
N ILE A 77 -5.08 9.86 -2.47
CA ILE A 77 -4.04 8.89 -2.82
C ILE A 77 -4.63 7.48 -2.73
N PRO A 78 -4.60 6.69 -3.82
CA PRO A 78 -5.11 5.31 -3.77
C PRO A 78 -4.30 4.46 -2.80
N VAL A 79 -4.99 3.64 -2.01
CA VAL A 79 -4.36 2.70 -1.09
C VAL A 79 -4.74 1.29 -1.51
N ILE A 80 -3.74 0.46 -1.76
CA ILE A 80 -3.94 -0.96 -2.07
C ILE A 80 -3.51 -1.75 -0.84
N ALA A 81 -4.43 -2.51 -0.28
CA ALA A 81 -4.14 -3.36 0.87
C ALA A 81 -3.44 -4.65 0.42
N VAL A 82 -2.46 -5.10 1.19
CA VAL A 82 -1.81 -6.40 0.98
C VAL A 82 -2.09 -7.22 2.23
N THR A 83 -2.62 -8.42 2.08
CA THR A 83 -3.05 -9.21 3.21
C THR A 83 -2.95 -10.71 2.98
N ALA A 84 -2.59 -11.46 4.03
CA ALA A 84 -2.63 -12.92 4.03
C ALA A 84 -4.06 -13.42 4.27
N PHE A 85 -4.96 -12.54 4.71
CA PHE A 85 -6.35 -12.88 4.99
C PHE A 85 -7.26 -12.33 3.90
N ALA A 86 -7.39 -13.09 2.80
CA ALA A 86 -8.19 -12.69 1.65
C ALA A 86 -9.51 -13.47 1.58
N MET A 87 -10.17 -13.65 2.72
CA MET A 87 -11.48 -14.25 2.75
C MET A 87 -12.53 -13.20 2.38
N LYS A 88 -13.67 -13.65 1.89
CA LYS A 88 -14.71 -12.78 1.37
C LYS A 88 -15.14 -11.66 2.34
N GLY A 89 -15.27 -11.99 3.62
CA GLY A 89 -15.65 -10.99 4.63
C GLY A 89 -14.55 -9.96 4.90
N ASP A 90 -13.28 -10.35 4.70
CA ASP A 90 -12.14 -9.46 4.92
C ASP A 90 -12.03 -8.43 3.80
N GLU A 91 -12.35 -8.83 2.57
CA GLU A 91 -12.34 -7.90 1.44
C GLU A 91 -13.31 -6.74 1.67
N GLU A 92 -14.51 -7.03 2.17
CA GLU A 92 -15.50 -6.00 2.47
C GLU A 92 -14.99 -5.02 3.52
N LYS A 93 -14.36 -5.52 4.59
CA LYS A 93 -13.79 -4.69 5.64
C LYS A 93 -12.67 -3.80 5.12
N ILE A 94 -11.84 -4.33 4.24
CA ILE A 94 -10.74 -3.60 3.64
C ILE A 94 -11.28 -2.44 2.81
N ARG A 95 -12.28 -2.68 1.97
CA ARG A 95 -12.89 -1.63 1.14
C ARG A 95 -13.64 -0.59 1.97
N GLU A 96 -14.35 -1.02 3.02
CA GLU A 96 -15.02 -0.11 3.94
C GLU A 96 -14.02 0.79 4.68
N GLY A 97 -12.82 0.29 4.92
CA GLY A 97 -11.74 1.07 5.54
C GLY A 97 -11.14 2.13 4.62
N GLY A 98 -11.52 2.14 3.34
CA GLY A 98 -11.07 3.16 2.39
C GLY A 98 -10.03 2.68 1.38
N CYS A 99 -9.66 1.41 1.37
CA CYS A 99 -8.73 0.87 0.38
C CYS A 99 -9.42 0.73 -0.97
N GLU A 100 -8.78 1.20 -2.03
CA GLU A 100 -9.32 1.13 -3.38
C GLU A 100 -9.12 -0.24 -4.03
N GLY A 101 -8.18 -1.04 -3.51
CA GLY A 101 -7.96 -2.38 -3.99
C GLY A 101 -7.29 -3.23 -2.93
N TYR A 102 -7.12 -4.53 -3.22
CA TYR A 102 -6.36 -5.40 -2.33
C TYR A 102 -5.64 -6.48 -3.13
N ILE A 103 -4.55 -6.99 -2.53
CA ILE A 103 -3.75 -8.07 -3.11
C ILE A 103 -3.57 -9.12 -2.03
N ALA A 104 -3.89 -10.36 -2.35
CA ALA A 104 -3.74 -11.48 -1.41
C ALA A 104 -2.30 -11.99 -1.40
N LYS A 105 -1.81 -12.35 -0.22
CA LYS A 105 -0.54 -13.08 -0.07
C LYS A 105 -0.80 -14.57 -0.13
N PRO A 106 0.11 -15.39 -0.67
CA PRO A 106 1.36 -15.01 -1.33
C PRO A 106 1.10 -14.31 -2.65
N ILE A 107 1.95 -13.36 -3.01
CA ILE A 107 1.72 -12.52 -4.17
C ILE A 107 2.00 -13.26 -5.46
N SER A 108 1.09 -13.09 -6.44
CA SER A 108 1.38 -13.41 -7.83
C SER A 108 2.01 -12.18 -8.46
N VAL A 109 3.24 -12.30 -8.97
CA VAL A 109 3.96 -11.16 -9.56
C VAL A 109 3.15 -10.50 -10.70
N PRO A 110 2.60 -11.27 -11.67
CA PRO A 110 1.80 -10.63 -12.73
C PRO A 110 0.59 -9.88 -12.18
N THR A 111 -0.14 -10.47 -11.24
CA THR A 111 -1.32 -9.84 -10.63
C THR A 111 -0.94 -8.57 -9.88
N PHE A 112 0.17 -8.61 -9.14
CA PHE A 112 0.67 -7.45 -8.40
C PHE A 112 0.95 -6.28 -9.35
N LEU A 113 1.72 -6.54 -10.41
CA LEU A 113 2.09 -5.50 -11.36
C LEU A 113 0.89 -4.96 -12.15
N GLU A 114 -0.04 -5.83 -12.52
CA GLU A 114 -1.27 -5.42 -13.20
C GLU A 114 -2.11 -4.49 -12.32
N THR A 115 -2.23 -4.84 -11.04
CA THR A 115 -3.00 -4.03 -10.08
C THR A 115 -2.37 -2.65 -9.92
N ILE A 116 -1.06 -2.60 -9.77
CA ILE A 116 -0.34 -1.33 -9.65
C ILE A 116 -0.55 -0.47 -10.90
N ALA A 117 -0.36 -1.04 -12.07
CA ALA A 117 -0.51 -0.32 -13.33
C ALA A 117 -1.93 0.21 -13.52
N LYS A 118 -2.93 -0.54 -13.08
CA LYS A 118 -4.33 -0.14 -13.18
C LYS A 118 -4.62 1.17 -12.44
N PHE A 119 -3.94 1.40 -11.31
CA PHE A 119 -4.14 2.61 -10.51
C PHE A 119 -3.25 3.78 -10.94
N LEU A 120 -2.15 3.50 -11.64
CA LEU A 120 -1.18 4.53 -12.00
C LEU A 120 -1.19 4.92 -13.48
N ASN A 121 -1.89 4.18 -14.30
CA ASN A 121 -1.93 4.47 -15.75
C ASN A 121 -3.32 4.89 -16.21
#